data_77c9d2d19494ee8f473de4599327f1f7
#
_entry.id   77c9d2d19494ee8f473de4599327f1f7
#
_cell.length_a   1.000
_cell.length_b   1.000
_cell.length_c   1.000
_cell.angle_alpha   90.00
_cell.angle_beta   90.00
_cell.angle_gamma   90.00
#
_symmetry.space_group_name_H-M   'P 1'
#
loop_
_entity.id
_entity.type
_entity.pdbx_description
1 polymer ?
#
loop_
_entity_poly.entity_id
_entity_poly.type
_entity_poly.pdbx_seq_one_letter_code
_entity_poly.pdbx_strand_id
1 'polypeptide(L)'
;MRSTLHVARAVAWRNLHSSFTNPAIILPSLAFPLVFLIAFAGGLSAVAKVPGFNYAAGYTAFQYVFVFLQSAAFGGFFMGLGIAADFESGFARRLFLATPHRSGLLVGYAIGGIVRFLVTATIVTVAALIAGMNLLGDPVQIVGLFTLGVLLNIAATMWAAGVSYRTKTLQAGPIMQVPIFVALFLAPVYVPQNLLKGWIDTAAQYNPATYLMNAGRGFVADVPQDTGIAFGLALALVALLAVWAMRSLRRAERGL
;
A
#
# COMPACT_ATOMS: atom_id res chain seq x y z
N MET A 1 -3.18 25.34 13.69
CA MET A 1 -2.43 24.06 13.76
C MET A 1 -2.96 23.11 14.85
N ARG A 2 -3.16 23.55 16.12
CA ARG A 2 -3.66 22.66 17.19
C ARG A 2 -5.00 21.98 16.87
N SER A 3 -5.96 22.69 16.27
CA SER A 3 -7.26 22.12 15.87
C SER A 3 -7.17 21.03 14.78
N THR A 4 -6.30 21.20 13.79
CA THR A 4 -6.08 20.20 12.71
C THR A 4 -5.50 18.89 13.26
N LEU A 5 -4.54 19.00 14.21
CA LEU A 5 -3.94 17.82 14.85
C LEU A 5 -4.92 17.06 15.74
N HIS A 6 -5.81 17.76 16.47
CA HIS A 6 -6.85 17.11 17.27
C HIS A 6 -7.82 16.32 16.38
N VAL A 7 -8.25 16.91 15.25
CA VAL A 7 -9.10 16.23 14.27
C VAL A 7 -8.39 15.01 13.70
N ALA A 8 -7.14 15.16 13.25
CA ALA A 8 -6.36 14.07 12.70
C ALA A 8 -6.21 12.90 13.69
N ARG A 9 -5.90 13.21 14.96
CA ARG A 9 -5.80 12.20 16.02
C ARG A 9 -7.13 11.48 16.27
N ALA A 10 -8.23 12.20 16.35
CA ALA A 10 -9.56 11.62 16.58
C ALA A 10 -9.98 10.68 15.42
N VAL A 11 -9.75 11.12 14.17
CA VAL A 11 -10.05 10.31 12.98
C VAL A 11 -9.14 9.07 12.91
N ALA A 12 -7.84 9.23 13.16
CA ALA A 12 -6.89 8.13 13.19
C ALA A 12 -7.27 7.10 14.25
N TRP A 13 -7.55 7.54 15.47
CA TRP A 13 -7.97 6.68 16.57
C TRP A 13 -9.23 5.89 16.24
N ARG A 14 -10.27 6.57 15.74
CA ARG A 14 -11.53 5.92 15.34
C ARG A 14 -11.29 4.84 14.27
N ASN A 15 -10.50 5.18 13.24
CA ASN A 15 -10.18 4.23 12.18
C ASN A 15 -9.42 3.01 12.69
N LEU A 16 -8.42 3.22 13.54
CA LEU A 16 -7.65 2.14 14.14
C LEU A 16 -8.55 1.27 15.03
N HIS A 17 -9.34 1.90 15.91
CA HIS A 17 -10.27 1.16 16.76
C HIS A 17 -11.24 0.31 15.93
N SER A 18 -11.90 0.90 14.93
CA SER A 18 -12.80 0.16 14.02
C SER A 18 -12.09 -0.96 13.25
N SER A 19 -10.85 -0.70 12.78
CA SER A 19 -10.09 -1.68 12.03
C SER A 19 -9.68 -2.89 12.87
N PHE A 20 -9.32 -2.69 14.13
CA PHE A 20 -8.84 -3.78 15.00
C PHE A 20 -9.94 -4.46 15.82
N THR A 21 -11.11 -3.83 15.98
CA THR A 21 -12.24 -4.41 16.70
C THR A 21 -13.26 -5.10 15.79
N ASN A 22 -13.23 -4.84 14.48
CA ASN A 22 -14.16 -5.44 13.53
C ASN A 22 -13.48 -6.58 12.75
N PRO A 23 -13.82 -7.87 13.05
CA PRO A 23 -13.23 -9.02 12.35
C PRO A 23 -13.45 -8.99 10.83
N ALA A 24 -14.56 -8.44 10.35
CA ALA A 24 -14.86 -8.34 8.92
C ALA A 24 -13.91 -7.40 8.16
N ILE A 25 -13.21 -6.53 8.88
CA ILE A 25 -12.22 -5.61 8.30
C ILE A 25 -10.80 -6.15 8.46
N ILE A 26 -10.46 -6.66 9.67
CA ILE A 26 -9.10 -7.08 9.95
C ILE A 26 -8.75 -8.40 9.28
N LEU A 27 -9.67 -9.38 9.25
CA LEU A 27 -9.40 -10.69 8.67
C LEU A 27 -9.04 -10.62 7.18
N PRO A 28 -9.80 -9.96 6.28
CA PRO A 28 -9.40 -9.86 4.88
C PRO A 28 -8.10 -9.10 4.68
N SER A 29 -7.84 -8.08 5.50
CA SER A 29 -6.63 -7.26 5.36
C SER A 29 -5.34 -7.98 5.74
N LEU A 30 -5.41 -8.97 6.62
CA LEU A 30 -4.29 -9.83 7.02
C LEU A 30 -4.24 -11.12 6.20
N ALA A 31 -5.40 -11.76 6.00
CA ALA A 31 -5.48 -13.02 5.29
C ALA A 31 -5.00 -12.90 3.84
N PHE A 32 -5.38 -11.82 3.16
CA PHE A 32 -5.04 -11.63 1.75
C PHE A 32 -3.52 -11.60 1.50
N PRO A 33 -2.69 -10.76 2.17
CA PRO A 33 -1.24 -10.81 2.01
C PRO A 33 -0.63 -12.15 2.43
N LEU A 34 -1.11 -12.77 3.53
CA LEU A 34 -0.57 -14.03 4.01
C LEU A 34 -0.87 -15.19 3.05
N VAL A 35 -2.06 -15.25 2.48
CA VAL A 35 -2.41 -16.25 1.45
C VAL A 35 -1.51 -16.11 0.24
N PHE A 36 -1.25 -14.88 -0.23
CA PHE A 36 -0.32 -14.64 -1.34
C PHE A 36 1.11 -15.06 -0.97
N LEU A 37 1.57 -14.75 0.24
CA LEU A 37 2.90 -15.18 0.69
C LEU A 37 3.03 -16.70 0.68
N ILE A 38 2.05 -17.41 1.26
CA ILE A 38 2.06 -18.87 1.32
C ILE A 38 1.95 -19.49 -0.09
N ALA A 39 1.02 -18.98 -0.90
CA ALA A 39 0.80 -19.49 -2.25
C ALA A 39 2.04 -19.32 -3.15
N PHE A 40 2.67 -18.15 -3.11
CA PHE A 40 3.80 -17.86 -3.97
C PHE A 40 5.12 -18.43 -3.41
N ALA A 41 5.43 -18.20 -2.14
CA ALA A 41 6.66 -18.70 -1.54
C ALA A 41 6.68 -20.24 -1.47
N GLY A 42 5.52 -20.87 -1.16
CA GLY A 42 5.39 -22.33 -1.14
C GLY A 42 5.16 -22.93 -2.51
N GLY A 43 4.10 -22.50 -3.21
CA GLY A 43 3.64 -23.11 -4.46
C GLY A 43 4.54 -22.87 -5.66
N LEU A 44 5.27 -21.75 -5.71
CA LEU A 44 6.14 -21.39 -6.83
C LEU A 44 7.64 -21.47 -6.50
N SER A 45 8.02 -22.13 -5.41
CA SER A 45 9.43 -22.27 -5.01
C SER A 45 10.32 -22.90 -6.08
N ALA A 46 9.76 -23.74 -6.98
CA ALA A 46 10.48 -24.30 -8.13
C ALA A 46 11.01 -23.26 -9.12
N VAL A 47 10.44 -22.04 -9.13
CA VAL A 47 10.92 -20.92 -9.96
C VAL A 47 12.36 -20.53 -9.59
N ALA A 48 12.78 -20.74 -8.34
CA ALA A 48 14.17 -20.54 -7.93
C ALA A 48 15.19 -21.39 -8.74
N LYS A 49 14.75 -22.48 -9.36
CA LYS A 49 15.60 -23.39 -10.16
C LYS A 49 15.61 -23.04 -11.66
N VAL A 50 14.85 -22.04 -12.08
CA VAL A 50 14.79 -21.63 -13.48
C VAL A 50 16.11 -20.95 -13.87
N PRO A 51 16.73 -21.33 -14.99
CA PRO A 51 17.93 -20.65 -15.48
C PRO A 51 17.69 -19.16 -15.67
N GLY A 52 18.57 -18.34 -15.09
CA GLY A 52 18.43 -16.87 -15.09
C GLY A 52 17.73 -16.28 -13.86
N PHE A 53 17.21 -17.09 -12.94
CA PHE A 53 16.79 -16.62 -11.63
C PHE A 53 18.01 -16.51 -10.70
N ASN A 54 18.53 -15.29 -10.56
CA ASN A 54 19.68 -14.98 -9.73
C ASN A 54 19.29 -13.97 -8.65
N TYR A 55 18.72 -14.45 -7.53
CA TYR A 55 18.39 -13.61 -6.39
C TYR A 55 18.96 -14.22 -5.11
N ALA A 56 19.96 -13.55 -4.52
CA ALA A 56 20.79 -14.09 -3.44
C ALA A 56 19.96 -14.47 -2.18
N ALA A 57 18.93 -13.69 -1.87
CA ALA A 57 18.07 -13.92 -0.70
C ALA A 57 17.03 -15.06 -0.92
N GLY A 58 16.99 -15.68 -2.11
CA GLY A 58 16.07 -16.78 -2.42
C GLY A 58 14.65 -16.35 -2.80
N TYR A 59 13.86 -17.32 -3.28
CA TYR A 59 12.54 -17.04 -3.86
C TYR A 59 11.52 -16.51 -2.84
N THR A 60 11.54 -16.99 -1.60
CA THR A 60 10.67 -16.52 -0.53
C THR A 60 10.86 -15.02 -0.28
N ALA A 61 12.12 -14.57 -0.23
CA ALA A 61 12.46 -13.16 -0.08
C ALA A 61 12.07 -12.33 -1.31
N PHE A 62 12.22 -12.89 -2.51
CA PHE A 62 11.79 -12.26 -3.74
C PHE A 62 10.28 -11.97 -3.75
N GLN A 63 9.46 -12.94 -3.33
CA GLN A 63 8.01 -12.82 -3.26
C GLN A 63 7.54 -11.98 -2.06
N TYR A 64 8.27 -12.04 -0.95
CA TYR A 64 7.96 -11.22 0.23
C TYR A 64 7.87 -9.73 -0.12
N VAL A 65 8.80 -9.20 -0.91
CA VAL A 65 8.79 -7.77 -1.30
C VAL A 65 7.52 -7.41 -2.07
N PHE A 66 7.07 -8.26 -2.98
CA PHE A 66 5.79 -8.06 -3.66
C PHE A 66 4.63 -8.02 -2.67
N VAL A 67 4.52 -9.01 -1.78
CA VAL A 67 3.44 -9.11 -0.80
C VAL A 67 3.48 -7.94 0.19
N PHE A 68 4.67 -7.51 0.57
CA PHE A 68 4.87 -6.34 1.44
C PHE A 68 4.35 -5.06 0.79
N LEU A 69 4.74 -4.77 -0.46
CA LEU A 69 4.26 -3.59 -1.20
C LEU A 69 2.77 -3.70 -1.54
N GLN A 70 2.29 -4.90 -1.86
CA GLN A 70 0.87 -5.15 -2.06
C GLN A 70 0.08 -4.82 -0.78
N SER A 71 0.55 -5.25 0.39
CA SER A 71 -0.11 -4.95 1.67
C SER A 71 -0.17 -3.44 1.94
N ALA A 72 0.86 -2.69 1.54
CA ALA A 72 0.88 -1.24 1.62
C ALA A 72 -0.21 -0.60 0.74
N ALA A 73 -0.29 -1.01 -0.52
CA ALA A 73 -1.26 -0.47 -1.48
C ALA A 73 -2.70 -0.85 -1.10
N PHE A 74 -2.93 -2.10 -0.68
CA PHE A 74 -4.24 -2.55 -0.21
C PHE A 74 -4.66 -1.93 1.12
N GLY A 75 -3.72 -1.62 2.01
CA GLY A 75 -3.98 -0.84 3.21
C GLY A 75 -4.66 0.50 2.87
N GLY A 76 -4.16 1.19 1.85
CA GLY A 76 -4.77 2.42 1.33
C GLY A 76 -6.15 2.21 0.70
N PHE A 77 -6.32 1.14 -0.08
CA PHE A 77 -7.62 0.76 -0.64
C PHE A 77 -8.69 0.56 0.44
N PHE A 78 -8.39 -0.23 1.47
CA PHE A 78 -9.31 -0.46 2.59
C PHE A 78 -9.64 0.82 3.35
N MET A 79 -8.70 1.77 3.43
CA MET A 79 -8.96 3.08 4.02
C MET A 79 -9.99 3.86 3.19
N GLY A 80 -9.89 3.80 1.87
CA GLY A 80 -10.88 4.38 0.95
C GLY A 80 -12.28 3.77 1.13
N LEU A 81 -12.39 2.45 1.26
CA LEU A 81 -13.66 1.79 1.55
C LEU A 81 -14.26 2.28 2.87
N GLY A 82 -13.44 2.48 3.90
CA GLY A 82 -13.88 3.04 5.17
C GLY A 82 -14.47 4.45 5.00
N ILE A 83 -13.83 5.30 4.18
CA ILE A 83 -14.35 6.64 3.87
C ILE A 83 -15.68 6.54 3.10
N ALA A 84 -15.79 5.64 2.13
CA ALA A 84 -17.04 5.43 1.38
C ALA A 84 -18.19 4.96 2.29
N ALA A 85 -17.91 4.04 3.22
CA ALA A 85 -18.86 3.58 4.22
C ALA A 85 -19.34 4.72 5.15
N ASP A 86 -18.45 5.64 5.51
CA ASP A 86 -18.80 6.84 6.28
C ASP A 86 -19.81 7.74 5.53
N PHE A 87 -19.72 7.80 4.19
CA PHE A 87 -20.70 8.52 3.39
C PHE A 87 -22.05 7.81 3.34
N GLU A 88 -22.08 6.51 3.07
CA GLU A 88 -23.33 5.73 2.99
C GLU A 88 -24.08 5.69 4.33
N SER A 89 -23.35 5.64 5.45
CA SER A 89 -23.94 5.68 6.79
C SER A 89 -24.39 7.10 7.23
N GLY A 90 -24.12 8.13 6.43
CA GLY A 90 -24.38 9.52 6.79
C GLY A 90 -23.43 10.10 7.86
N PHE A 91 -22.47 9.30 8.33
CA PHE A 91 -21.49 9.77 9.33
C PHE A 91 -20.57 10.85 8.77
N ALA A 92 -20.18 10.73 7.48
CA ALA A 92 -19.35 11.74 6.82
C ALA A 92 -19.93 13.15 6.94
N ARG A 93 -21.26 13.31 6.78
CA ARG A 93 -21.95 14.61 6.91
C ARG A 93 -21.76 15.21 8.31
N ARG A 94 -21.93 14.41 9.36
CA ARG A 94 -21.71 14.85 10.74
C ARG A 94 -20.25 15.25 10.98
N LEU A 95 -19.32 14.48 10.43
CA LEU A 95 -17.90 14.73 10.53
C LEU A 95 -17.50 16.04 9.85
N PHE A 96 -18.05 16.33 8.67
CA PHE A 96 -17.83 17.61 7.96
C PHE A 96 -18.39 18.82 8.72
N LEU A 97 -19.54 18.69 9.35
CA LEU A 97 -20.15 19.76 10.15
C LEU A 97 -19.37 20.03 11.44
N ALA A 98 -18.84 18.98 12.05
CA ALA A 98 -18.07 19.09 13.30
C ALA A 98 -16.63 19.57 13.11
N THR A 99 -16.11 19.62 11.85
CA THR A 99 -14.68 19.79 11.59
C THR A 99 -14.41 21.06 10.80
N PRO A 100 -13.92 22.16 11.46
CA PRO A 100 -13.57 23.38 10.76
C PRO A 100 -12.34 23.26 9.85
N HIS A 101 -11.40 22.34 10.18
CA HIS A 101 -10.16 22.11 9.43
C HIS A 101 -10.16 20.75 8.76
N ARG A 102 -10.78 20.67 7.60
CA ARG A 102 -11.07 19.42 6.89
C ARG A 102 -9.84 18.70 6.34
N SER A 103 -8.72 19.40 6.11
CA SER A 103 -7.42 18.77 5.80
C SER A 103 -6.97 17.78 6.89
N GLY A 104 -7.38 18.02 8.15
CA GLY A 104 -7.14 17.12 9.26
C GLY A 104 -7.78 15.74 9.08
N LEU A 105 -8.86 15.63 8.29
CA LEU A 105 -9.47 14.36 7.95
C LEU A 105 -8.52 13.49 7.10
N LEU A 106 -7.96 14.07 6.02
CA LEU A 106 -6.99 13.35 5.17
C LEU A 106 -5.75 12.92 5.94
N VAL A 107 -5.23 13.82 6.78
CA VAL A 107 -4.07 13.50 7.64
C VAL A 107 -4.43 12.38 8.62
N GLY A 108 -5.62 12.40 9.22
CA GLY A 108 -6.10 11.36 10.13
C GLY A 108 -6.23 9.99 9.45
N TYR A 109 -6.78 9.95 8.24
CA TYR A 109 -6.86 8.72 7.44
C TYR A 109 -5.47 8.22 7.04
N ALA A 110 -4.54 9.11 6.67
CA ALA A 110 -3.17 8.72 6.35
C ALA A 110 -2.46 8.12 7.57
N ILE A 111 -2.55 8.75 8.75
CA ILE A 111 -1.96 8.22 9.99
C ILE A 111 -2.57 6.87 10.35
N GLY A 112 -3.90 6.72 10.28
CA GLY A 112 -4.58 5.45 10.50
C GLY A 112 -4.11 4.35 9.52
N GLY A 113 -3.96 4.70 8.24
CA GLY A 113 -3.44 3.83 7.19
C GLY A 113 -2.01 3.37 7.47
N ILE A 114 -1.12 4.30 7.85
CA ILE A 114 0.28 4.01 8.18
C ILE A 114 0.37 3.01 9.34
N VAL A 115 -0.31 3.28 10.46
CA VAL A 115 -0.26 2.40 11.64
C VAL A 115 -0.78 1.00 11.29
N ARG A 116 -1.92 0.92 10.59
CA ARG A 116 -2.47 -0.36 10.14
C ARG A 116 -1.51 -1.10 9.20
N PHE A 117 -0.91 -0.38 8.24
CA PHE A 117 0.08 -0.96 7.35
C PHE A 117 1.30 -1.48 8.12
N LEU A 118 1.85 -0.72 9.06
CA LEU A 118 3.01 -1.15 9.84
C LEU A 118 2.73 -2.44 10.62
N VAL A 119 1.54 -2.59 11.21
CA VAL A 119 1.12 -3.83 11.87
C VAL A 119 1.05 -4.98 10.86
N THR A 120 0.39 -4.79 9.72
CA THR A 120 0.30 -5.83 8.68
C THR A 120 1.67 -6.18 8.12
N ALA A 121 2.51 -5.18 7.83
CA ALA A 121 3.86 -5.36 7.33
C ALA A 121 4.74 -6.15 8.29
N THR A 122 4.64 -5.86 9.60
CA THR A 122 5.37 -6.61 10.62
C THR A 122 4.92 -8.08 10.65
N ILE A 123 3.61 -8.34 10.62
CA ILE A 123 3.07 -9.71 10.61
C ILE A 123 3.53 -10.46 9.35
N VAL A 124 3.47 -9.83 8.18
CA VAL A 124 3.93 -10.42 6.90
C VAL A 124 5.43 -10.68 6.94
N THR A 125 6.23 -9.77 7.50
CA THR A 125 7.68 -9.95 7.66
C THR A 125 8.00 -11.14 8.57
N VAL A 126 7.34 -11.21 9.74
CA VAL A 126 7.53 -12.34 10.67
C VAL A 126 7.11 -13.66 10.01
N ALA A 127 5.98 -13.69 9.32
CA ALA A 127 5.53 -14.87 8.59
C ALA A 127 6.52 -15.30 7.49
N ALA A 128 7.10 -14.35 6.76
CA ALA A 128 8.12 -14.64 5.75
C ALA A 128 9.42 -15.20 6.36
N LEU A 129 9.85 -14.68 7.51
CA LEU A 129 11.00 -15.20 8.25
C LEU A 129 10.75 -16.62 8.73
N ILE A 130 9.57 -16.91 9.29
CA ILE A 130 9.16 -18.27 9.67
C ILE A 130 9.13 -19.20 8.45
N ALA A 131 8.73 -18.71 7.29
CA ALA A 131 8.74 -19.45 6.02
C ALA A 131 10.15 -19.61 5.40
N GLY A 132 11.21 -19.23 6.12
CA GLY A 132 12.60 -19.42 5.67
C GLY A 132 13.13 -18.31 4.76
N MET A 133 12.58 -17.11 4.85
CA MET A 133 13.12 -15.95 4.14
C MET A 133 14.49 -15.58 4.68
N ASN A 134 15.48 -15.43 3.79
CA ASN A 134 16.76 -14.83 4.11
C ASN A 134 16.68 -13.32 4.00
N LEU A 135 16.97 -12.61 5.08
CA LEU A 135 17.04 -11.15 5.12
C LEU A 135 18.53 -10.79 5.22
N LEU A 136 19.11 -10.39 4.10
CA LEU A 136 20.55 -10.09 4.00
C LEU A 136 20.86 -8.61 4.23
N GLY A 137 19.86 -7.75 4.01
CA GLY A 137 20.00 -6.30 4.12
C GLY A 137 20.31 -5.81 5.53
N ASP A 138 21.05 -4.73 5.62
CA ASP A 138 21.38 -4.05 6.86
C ASP A 138 20.15 -3.33 7.49
N PRO A 139 20.25 -2.86 8.75
CA PRO A 139 19.14 -2.15 9.39
C PRO A 139 18.69 -0.88 8.64
N VAL A 140 19.58 -0.17 7.94
CA VAL A 140 19.24 1.04 7.19
C VAL A 140 18.38 0.67 5.97
N GLN A 141 18.73 -0.41 5.29
CA GLN A 141 17.99 -0.94 4.15
C GLN A 141 16.60 -1.43 4.57
N ILE A 142 16.48 -2.07 5.74
CA ILE A 142 15.20 -2.49 6.28
C ILE A 142 14.31 -1.27 6.60
N VAL A 143 14.87 -0.25 7.24
CA VAL A 143 14.17 1.03 7.45
C VAL A 143 13.77 1.65 6.10
N GLY A 144 14.64 1.58 5.09
CA GLY A 144 14.36 2.00 3.72
C GLY A 144 13.16 1.29 3.11
N LEU A 145 13.09 -0.04 3.24
CA LEU A 145 11.97 -0.86 2.77
C LEU A 145 10.64 -0.45 3.43
N PHE A 146 10.63 -0.32 4.77
CA PHE A 146 9.44 0.09 5.50
C PHE A 146 9.01 1.52 5.14
N THR A 147 9.98 2.44 4.95
CA THR A 147 9.69 3.82 4.53
C THR A 147 9.08 3.85 3.14
N LEU A 148 9.60 3.05 2.20
CA LEU A 148 9.04 2.92 0.86
C LEU A 148 7.61 2.39 0.90
N GLY A 149 7.34 1.38 1.73
CA GLY A 149 5.99 0.86 1.97
C GLY A 149 5.04 1.91 2.57
N VAL A 150 5.51 2.71 3.53
CA VAL A 150 4.73 3.83 4.11
C VAL A 150 4.38 4.86 3.05
N LEU A 151 5.31 5.26 2.21
CA LEU A 151 5.04 6.20 1.10
C LEU A 151 4.01 5.64 0.13
N LEU A 152 4.13 4.37 -0.26
CA LEU A 152 3.15 3.70 -1.12
C LEU A 152 1.77 3.61 -0.46
N ASN A 153 1.70 3.30 0.84
CA ASN A 153 0.45 3.28 1.60
C ASN A 153 -0.22 4.66 1.63
N ILE A 154 0.55 5.72 1.86
CA ILE A 154 0.02 7.10 1.81
C ILE A 154 -0.52 7.41 0.42
N ALA A 155 0.23 7.12 -0.64
CA ALA A 155 -0.19 7.35 -2.02
C ALA A 155 -1.50 6.59 -2.34
N ALA A 156 -1.59 5.31 -2.00
CA ALA A 156 -2.79 4.50 -2.18
C ALA A 156 -3.98 5.00 -1.35
N THR A 157 -3.74 5.46 -0.12
CA THR A 157 -4.76 6.09 0.73
C THR A 157 -5.29 7.36 0.08
N MET A 158 -4.41 8.23 -0.46
CA MET A 158 -4.82 9.46 -1.14
C MET A 158 -5.59 9.17 -2.43
N TRP A 159 -5.17 8.17 -3.20
CA TRP A 159 -5.91 7.70 -4.37
C TRP A 159 -7.33 7.28 -3.99
N ALA A 160 -7.46 6.33 -3.08
CA ALA A 160 -8.72 5.76 -2.67
C ALA A 160 -9.63 6.80 -1.98
N ALA A 161 -9.09 7.68 -1.13
CA ALA A 161 -9.82 8.79 -0.54
C ALA A 161 -10.38 9.74 -1.62
N GLY A 162 -9.55 10.07 -2.62
CA GLY A 162 -9.98 10.91 -3.74
C GLY A 162 -11.17 10.32 -4.53
N VAL A 163 -11.17 9.01 -4.76
CA VAL A 163 -12.30 8.29 -5.37
C VAL A 163 -13.52 8.33 -4.44
N SER A 164 -13.36 7.95 -3.16
CA SER A 164 -14.44 7.91 -2.18
C SER A 164 -15.14 9.25 -1.99
N TYR A 165 -14.40 10.35 -1.95
CA TYR A 165 -14.98 11.70 -1.86
C TYR A 165 -15.78 12.09 -3.09
N ARG A 166 -15.49 11.53 -4.27
CA ARG A 166 -16.24 11.81 -5.51
C ARG A 166 -17.47 10.93 -5.67
N THR A 167 -17.35 9.65 -5.35
CA THR A 167 -18.41 8.66 -5.59
C THR A 167 -19.36 8.52 -4.40
N LYS A 168 -18.87 8.71 -3.18
CA LYS A 168 -19.62 8.63 -1.92
C LYS A 168 -20.31 7.27 -1.70
N THR A 169 -19.82 6.18 -2.34
CA THR A 169 -20.43 4.84 -2.29
C THR A 169 -19.37 3.74 -2.26
N LEU A 170 -19.67 2.64 -1.54
CA LEU A 170 -18.87 1.41 -1.52
C LEU A 170 -18.79 0.72 -2.88
N GLN A 171 -19.78 0.93 -3.74
CA GLN A 171 -19.80 0.36 -5.11
C GLN A 171 -18.62 0.85 -5.97
N ALA A 172 -17.94 1.93 -5.57
CA ALA A 172 -16.73 2.40 -6.22
C ALA A 172 -15.47 1.59 -5.86
N GLY A 173 -15.60 0.54 -5.04
CA GLY A 173 -14.47 -0.35 -4.68
C GLY A 173 -13.63 -0.80 -5.88
N PRO A 174 -14.22 -1.33 -6.97
CA PRO A 174 -13.46 -1.71 -8.15
C PRO A 174 -12.67 -0.57 -8.78
N ILE A 175 -13.19 0.67 -8.80
CA ILE A 175 -12.49 1.84 -9.32
C ILE A 175 -11.22 2.14 -8.50
N MET A 176 -11.28 1.91 -7.19
CA MET A 176 -10.11 2.10 -6.31
C MET A 176 -9.10 0.96 -6.47
N GLN A 177 -9.58 -0.28 -6.64
CA GLN A 177 -8.78 -1.50 -6.57
C GLN A 177 -8.09 -1.83 -7.90
N VAL A 178 -8.81 -1.74 -9.04
CA VAL A 178 -8.30 -2.18 -10.34
C VAL A 178 -7.00 -1.48 -10.75
N PRO A 179 -6.84 -0.15 -10.62
CA PRO A 179 -5.57 0.51 -10.95
C PRO A 179 -4.39 0.04 -10.10
N ILE A 180 -4.64 -0.28 -8.82
CA ILE A 180 -3.62 -0.83 -7.91
C ILE A 180 -3.20 -2.22 -8.38
N PHE A 181 -4.16 -3.09 -8.73
CA PHE A 181 -3.87 -4.41 -9.27
C PHE A 181 -3.09 -4.33 -10.58
N VAL A 182 -3.56 -3.51 -11.51
CA VAL A 182 -2.89 -3.34 -12.81
C VAL A 182 -1.45 -2.88 -12.61
N ALA A 183 -1.21 -1.87 -11.78
CA ALA A 183 0.14 -1.39 -11.51
C ALA A 183 1.02 -2.48 -10.87
N LEU A 184 0.51 -3.20 -9.89
CA LEU A 184 1.30 -4.23 -9.21
C LEU A 184 1.57 -5.45 -10.11
N PHE A 185 0.57 -5.95 -10.84
CA PHE A 185 0.71 -7.19 -11.61
C PHE A 185 1.34 -7.02 -13.00
N LEU A 186 1.44 -5.79 -13.51
CA LEU A 186 2.29 -5.46 -14.67
C LEU A 186 3.77 -5.25 -14.29
N ALA A 187 4.11 -5.25 -13.00
CA ALA A 187 5.49 -5.28 -12.55
C ALA A 187 6.04 -6.73 -12.53
N PRO A 188 7.37 -6.94 -12.41
CA PRO A 188 7.98 -8.27 -12.40
C PRO A 188 7.71 -9.01 -11.08
N VAL A 189 6.48 -9.50 -10.89
CA VAL A 189 6.01 -10.14 -9.66
C VAL A 189 6.58 -11.52 -9.49
N TYR A 190 6.47 -12.38 -10.51
CA TYR A 190 6.75 -13.82 -10.41
C TYR A 190 8.20 -14.17 -10.67
N VAL A 191 8.85 -13.41 -11.54
CA VAL A 191 10.23 -13.60 -12.00
C VAL A 191 10.96 -12.27 -12.06
N PRO A 192 12.31 -12.23 -11.99
CA PRO A 192 13.08 -11.04 -12.26
C PRO A 192 12.80 -10.46 -13.66
N GLN A 193 12.96 -9.16 -13.83
CA GLN A 193 12.64 -8.47 -15.08
C GLN A 193 13.38 -9.01 -16.29
N ASN A 194 14.62 -9.48 -16.14
CA ASN A 194 15.42 -10.09 -17.20
C ASN A 194 14.82 -11.40 -17.79
N LEU A 195 13.85 -12.00 -17.11
CA LEU A 195 13.12 -13.18 -17.57
C LEU A 195 11.78 -12.85 -18.24
N LEU A 196 11.33 -11.59 -18.16
CA LEU A 196 10.13 -11.13 -18.86
C LEU A 196 10.43 -11.01 -20.36
N LYS A 197 9.42 -11.26 -21.18
CA LYS A 197 9.52 -11.16 -22.65
C LYS A 197 8.26 -10.52 -23.24
N GLY A 198 8.45 -9.88 -24.41
CA GLY A 198 7.34 -9.29 -25.15
C GLY A 198 6.77 -8.04 -24.50
N TRP A 199 5.48 -7.79 -24.72
CA TRP A 199 4.82 -6.56 -24.28
C TRP A 199 4.83 -6.36 -22.75
N ILE A 200 4.87 -7.45 -21.97
CA ILE A 200 4.88 -7.37 -20.50
C ILE A 200 6.20 -6.78 -19.98
N ASP A 201 7.33 -7.09 -20.62
CA ASP A 201 8.63 -6.48 -20.29
C ASP A 201 8.60 -4.97 -20.56
N THR A 202 8.08 -4.57 -21.74
CA THR A 202 7.91 -3.15 -22.06
C THR A 202 7.01 -2.43 -21.05
N ALA A 203 5.88 -3.05 -20.67
CA ALA A 203 4.98 -2.50 -19.66
C ALA A 203 5.68 -2.36 -18.29
N ALA A 204 6.46 -3.36 -17.90
CA ALA A 204 7.21 -3.36 -16.64
C ALA A 204 8.27 -2.24 -16.61
N GLN A 205 8.95 -1.95 -17.71
CA GLN A 205 9.98 -0.90 -17.79
C GLN A 205 9.41 0.51 -17.48
N TYR A 206 8.18 0.79 -17.89
CA TYR A 206 7.54 2.09 -17.64
C TYR A 206 6.67 2.11 -16.38
N ASN A 207 6.54 0.99 -15.68
CA ASN A 207 5.68 0.87 -14.52
C ASN A 207 6.39 1.36 -13.25
N PRO A 208 5.88 2.39 -12.55
CA PRO A 208 6.46 2.86 -11.29
C PRO A 208 6.60 1.75 -10.22
N ALA A 209 5.67 0.79 -10.18
CA ALA A 209 5.71 -0.32 -9.23
C ALA A 209 6.94 -1.21 -9.43
N THR A 210 7.49 -1.30 -10.64
CA THR A 210 8.71 -2.06 -10.92
C THR A 210 9.91 -1.48 -10.16
N TYR A 211 10.08 -0.18 -10.19
CA TYR A 211 11.18 0.49 -9.47
C TYR A 211 11.04 0.35 -7.94
N LEU A 212 9.80 0.40 -7.43
CA LEU A 212 9.56 0.16 -6.00
C LEU A 212 9.89 -1.29 -5.62
N MET A 213 9.53 -2.27 -6.46
CA MET A 213 9.86 -3.67 -6.23
C MET A 213 11.37 -3.93 -6.31
N ASN A 214 12.04 -3.37 -7.32
CA ASN A 214 13.48 -3.52 -7.48
C ASN A 214 14.23 -2.95 -6.27
N ALA A 215 13.88 -1.73 -5.84
CA ALA A 215 14.47 -1.13 -4.65
C ALA A 215 14.21 -1.97 -3.39
N GLY A 216 12.97 -2.42 -3.18
CA GLY A 216 12.63 -3.29 -2.05
C GLY A 216 13.40 -4.61 -2.07
N ARG A 217 13.54 -5.24 -3.24
CA ARG A 217 14.35 -6.45 -3.43
C ARG A 217 15.82 -6.19 -3.18
N GLY A 218 16.33 -5.06 -3.66
CA GLY A 218 17.69 -4.62 -3.39
C GLY A 218 17.97 -4.48 -1.90
N PHE A 219 17.03 -3.90 -1.14
CA PHE A 219 17.16 -3.78 0.32
C PHE A 219 17.15 -5.12 1.05
N VAL A 220 16.35 -6.08 0.60
CA VAL A 220 16.29 -7.42 1.22
C VAL A 220 17.52 -8.26 0.90
N ALA A 221 18.12 -8.08 -0.29
CA ALA A 221 19.25 -8.87 -0.77
C ALA A 221 20.62 -8.24 -0.48
N ASP A 222 20.70 -7.10 0.18
CA ASP A 222 21.93 -6.32 0.41
C ASP A 222 22.61 -5.85 -0.89
N VAL A 223 21.80 -5.58 -1.91
CA VAL A 223 22.25 -5.05 -3.22
C VAL A 223 21.34 -3.89 -3.62
N PRO A 224 21.45 -2.70 -2.98
CA PRO A 224 20.58 -1.58 -3.27
C PRO A 224 20.63 -1.19 -4.75
N GLN A 225 19.45 -1.16 -5.38
CA GLN A 225 19.28 -0.76 -6.78
C GLN A 225 18.03 0.13 -6.91
N ASP A 226 18.03 1.02 -7.90
CA ASP A 226 16.90 1.92 -8.21
C ASP A 226 16.42 2.77 -7.02
N THR A 227 17.15 2.84 -5.91
CA THR A 227 16.72 3.47 -4.64
C THR A 227 16.27 4.90 -4.84
N GLY A 228 17.09 5.75 -5.49
CA GLY A 228 16.77 7.16 -5.71
C GLY A 228 15.53 7.34 -6.59
N ILE A 229 15.39 6.52 -7.64
CA ILE A 229 14.23 6.54 -8.56
C ILE A 229 12.97 6.08 -7.80
N ALA A 230 13.06 5.01 -7.03
CA ALA A 230 11.93 4.47 -6.28
C ALA A 230 11.36 5.49 -5.26
N PHE A 231 12.23 6.10 -4.46
CA PHE A 231 11.82 7.15 -3.51
C PHE A 231 11.30 8.40 -4.22
N GLY A 232 11.95 8.82 -5.31
CA GLY A 232 11.49 9.95 -6.12
C GLY A 232 10.09 9.71 -6.69
N LEU A 233 9.83 8.55 -7.27
CA LEU A 233 8.52 8.15 -7.78
C LEU A 233 7.47 8.04 -6.66
N ALA A 234 7.82 7.43 -5.52
CA ALA A 234 6.91 7.30 -4.38
C ALA A 234 6.50 8.68 -3.84
N LEU A 235 7.44 9.60 -3.67
CA LEU A 235 7.17 10.98 -3.23
C LEU A 235 6.34 11.75 -4.26
N ALA A 236 6.63 11.60 -5.55
CA ALA A 236 5.85 12.22 -6.62
C ALA A 236 4.40 11.71 -6.62
N LEU A 237 4.19 10.39 -6.46
CA LEU A 237 2.86 9.80 -6.34
C LEU A 237 2.13 10.33 -5.10
N VAL A 238 2.79 10.40 -3.94
CA VAL A 238 2.20 10.99 -2.73
C VAL A 238 1.76 12.43 -2.99
N ALA A 239 2.62 13.26 -3.57
CA ALA A 239 2.30 14.67 -3.83
C ALA A 239 1.13 14.83 -4.81
N LEU A 240 1.16 14.13 -5.94
CA LEU A 240 0.12 14.18 -6.96
C LEU A 240 -1.23 13.70 -6.41
N LEU A 241 -1.23 12.57 -5.72
CA LEU A 241 -2.45 11.97 -5.19
C LEU A 241 -2.98 12.72 -3.94
N ALA A 242 -2.12 13.37 -3.17
CA ALA A 242 -2.56 14.27 -2.08
C ALA A 242 -3.28 15.50 -2.65
N VAL A 243 -2.77 16.08 -3.73
CA VAL A 243 -3.46 17.18 -4.45
C VAL A 243 -4.81 16.70 -5.01
N TRP A 244 -4.84 15.51 -5.60
CA TRP A 244 -6.06 14.88 -6.09
C TRP A 244 -7.09 14.67 -4.96
N ALA A 245 -6.68 14.06 -3.84
CA ALA A 245 -7.55 13.81 -2.68
C ALA A 245 -8.08 15.13 -2.10
N MET A 246 -7.22 16.15 -1.96
CA MET A 246 -7.62 17.47 -1.45
C MET A 246 -8.63 18.16 -2.35
N ARG A 247 -8.44 18.10 -3.69
CA ARG A 247 -9.41 18.64 -4.65
C ARG A 247 -10.75 17.90 -4.59
N SER A 248 -10.70 16.57 -4.42
CA SER A 248 -11.88 15.72 -4.29
C SER A 248 -12.64 16.00 -2.99
N LEU A 249 -11.93 16.16 -1.88
CA LEU A 249 -12.48 16.58 -0.59
C LEU A 249 -13.24 17.90 -0.70
N ARG A 250 -12.60 18.95 -1.28
CA ARG A 250 -13.23 20.27 -1.47
C ARG A 250 -14.49 20.22 -2.35
N ARG A 251 -14.53 19.29 -3.34
CA ARG A 251 -15.76 19.08 -4.15
C ARG A 251 -16.86 18.42 -3.34
N ALA A 252 -16.50 17.39 -2.54
CA ALA A 252 -17.45 16.70 -1.68
C ALA A 252 -18.12 17.64 -0.67
N GLU A 253 -17.38 18.64 -0.20
CA GLU A 253 -17.86 19.69 0.70
C GLU A 253 -18.96 20.57 0.12
N ARG A 254 -18.80 20.94 -1.17
CA ARG A 254 -19.76 21.82 -1.87
C ARG A 254 -21.09 21.14 -2.19
N GLY A 255 -21.14 19.83 -2.10
CA GLY A 255 -22.32 19.00 -2.40
C GLY A 255 -22.97 18.37 -1.15
N LEU A 256 -22.73 18.92 0.04
CA LEU A 256 -23.36 18.58 1.32
C LEU A 256 -24.26 19.70 1.81
#